data_97f107a712612b29ce80dae43311fc8a
#
_entry.id   97f107a712612b29ce80dae43311fc8a
#
_cell.length_a   1.000
_cell.length_b   1.000
_cell.length_c   1.000
_cell.angle_alpha   90.00
_cell.angle_beta   90.00
_cell.angle_gamma   90.00
#
_symmetry.space_group_name_H-M   'P 1'
#
loop_
_entity.id
_entity.type
_entity.pdbx_description
1 polymer ?
#
loop_
_entity_poly.entity_id
_entity_poly.type
_entity_poly.pdbx_seq_one_letter_code
_entity_poly.pdbx_strand_id
1 'polypeptide(L)'
;MNKILLTGSTGFIGSALLDNLSKNNKIYITLRKKNKINHKNKNILKIYFDDYNKLNKKLKKIKVDIVIHCATHYIKKHKYDDLKKLSNANILFGNVILENLEIMNVKKFINFSTVWTNYNGIKGNFFNLYSVYKENFNNILNFYSKFSKNIKFYNLNISDTFGKFDQRKKIINILKINYKKNLLTTIISKNLYLNLLNISDITNAVNLILKGNVRPDSYILKNNKNF
;
A
#
# COMPACT_ATOMS: atom_id res chain seq x y z
N MET A 1 -4.28 -9.55 20.73
CA MET A 1 -4.71 -8.34 20.00
C MET A 1 -3.46 -7.54 19.65
N ASN A 2 -3.14 -7.39 18.34
CA ASN A 2 -1.97 -6.63 17.91
C ASN A 2 -2.25 -5.12 17.89
N LYS A 3 -1.19 -4.33 18.07
CA LYS A 3 -1.17 -2.90 17.79
C LYS A 3 -0.56 -2.69 16.41
N ILE A 4 -1.30 -2.11 15.47
CA ILE A 4 -0.90 -1.97 14.07
C ILE A 4 -0.84 -0.50 13.69
N LEU A 5 0.24 -0.05 13.07
CA LEU A 5 0.30 1.23 12.37
C LEU A 5 -0.04 0.99 10.89
N LEU A 6 -1.16 1.54 10.44
CA LEU A 6 -1.59 1.47 9.05
C LEU A 6 -1.45 2.83 8.38
N THR A 7 -0.63 2.92 7.35
CA THR A 7 -0.53 4.12 6.51
C THR A 7 -1.39 3.97 5.26
N GLY A 8 -1.86 5.08 4.69
CA GLY A 8 -2.68 5.03 3.47
C GLY A 8 -4.09 4.47 3.68
N SER A 9 -4.63 4.54 4.90
CA SER A 9 -5.96 4.04 5.27
C SER A 9 -7.14 4.67 4.52
N THR A 10 -6.93 5.79 3.81
CA THR A 10 -7.94 6.44 2.94
C THR A 10 -7.93 5.90 1.51
N GLY A 11 -6.92 5.12 1.14
CA GLY A 11 -6.80 4.49 -0.18
C GLY A 11 -7.58 3.18 -0.26
N PHE A 12 -7.75 2.64 -1.47
CA PHE A 12 -8.53 1.43 -1.73
C PHE A 12 -8.07 0.23 -0.89
N ILE A 13 -6.77 -0.10 -0.92
CA ILE A 13 -6.22 -1.23 -0.15
C ILE A 13 -6.25 -0.92 1.35
N GLY A 14 -5.80 0.28 1.72
CA GLY A 14 -5.71 0.66 3.13
C GLY A 14 -7.07 0.73 3.83
N SER A 15 -8.14 1.16 3.16
CA SER A 15 -9.49 1.16 3.73
C SER A 15 -10.03 -0.25 3.94
N ALA A 16 -9.83 -1.15 2.97
CA ALA A 16 -10.25 -2.55 3.11
C ALA A 16 -9.50 -3.26 4.25
N LEU A 17 -8.19 -3.01 4.39
CA LEU A 17 -7.41 -3.52 5.51
C LEU A 17 -7.86 -2.92 6.85
N LEU A 18 -8.18 -1.62 6.89
CA LEU A 18 -8.69 -0.97 8.09
C LEU A 18 -9.99 -1.62 8.56
N ASP A 19 -10.95 -1.83 7.65
CA ASP A 19 -12.23 -2.45 7.95
C ASP A 19 -12.10 -3.91 8.43
N ASN A 20 -11.18 -4.66 7.83
CA ASN A 20 -10.92 -6.04 8.20
C ASN A 20 -10.21 -6.15 9.56
N LEU A 21 -9.11 -5.43 9.73
CA LEU A 21 -8.19 -5.61 10.85
C LEU A 21 -8.67 -4.93 12.14
N SER A 22 -9.45 -3.84 12.05
CA SER A 22 -9.94 -3.10 13.23
C SER A 22 -10.95 -3.88 14.08
N LYS A 23 -11.47 -4.99 13.56
CA LYS A 23 -12.37 -5.89 14.30
C LYS A 23 -11.67 -6.53 15.50
N ASN A 24 -10.40 -6.92 15.33
CA ASN A 24 -9.65 -7.71 16.31
C ASN A 24 -8.31 -7.10 16.75
N ASN A 25 -8.00 -5.88 16.28
CA ASN A 25 -6.72 -5.23 16.55
C ASN A 25 -6.91 -3.74 16.86
N LYS A 26 -5.95 -3.17 17.60
CA LYS A 26 -5.85 -1.73 17.80
C LYS A 26 -5.07 -1.11 16.64
N ILE A 27 -5.69 -0.21 15.88
CA ILE A 27 -5.11 0.35 14.65
C ILE A 27 -4.80 1.82 14.84
N TYR A 28 -3.54 2.19 14.69
CA TYR A 28 -3.10 3.57 14.53
C TYR A 28 -3.10 3.89 13.03
N ILE A 29 -3.81 4.93 12.62
CA ILE A 29 -3.83 5.38 11.22
C ILE A 29 -3.19 6.75 11.09
N THR A 30 -2.33 6.92 10.09
CA THR A 30 -1.74 8.22 9.76
C THR A 30 -2.64 8.97 8.79
N LEU A 31 -2.95 10.22 9.12
CA LEU A 31 -3.82 11.09 8.32
C LEU A 31 -3.19 12.46 8.13
N ARG A 32 -3.19 12.96 6.89
CA ARG A 32 -2.91 14.38 6.66
C ARG A 32 -4.06 15.22 7.24
N LYS A 33 -3.78 16.38 7.81
CA LYS A 33 -4.80 17.24 8.46
C LYS A 33 -6.04 17.49 7.63
N LYS A 34 -5.91 17.53 6.30
CA LYS A 34 -7.04 17.75 5.37
C LYS A 34 -7.96 16.52 5.23
N ASN A 35 -7.52 15.33 5.63
CA ASN A 35 -8.29 14.10 5.44
C ASN A 35 -9.10 13.79 6.69
N LYS A 36 -10.42 13.85 6.59
CA LYS A 36 -11.34 13.41 7.65
C LYS A 36 -11.80 11.98 7.34
N ILE A 37 -11.63 11.07 8.31
CA ILE A 37 -12.25 9.75 8.28
C ILE A 37 -13.28 9.70 9.41
N ASN A 38 -14.51 9.38 9.06
CA ASN A 38 -15.59 9.24 10.02
C ASN A 38 -15.73 7.76 10.42
N HIS A 39 -14.77 7.25 11.20
CA HIS A 39 -14.87 5.92 11.80
C HIS A 39 -15.25 6.03 13.26
N LYS A 40 -16.38 5.41 13.62
CA LYS A 40 -16.90 5.32 15.02
C LYS A 40 -16.24 4.18 15.82
N ASN A 41 -15.37 3.37 15.19
CA ASN A 41 -14.73 2.23 15.85
C ASN A 41 -13.66 2.71 16.83
N LYS A 42 -13.85 2.42 18.13
CA LYS A 42 -12.94 2.76 19.24
C LYS A 42 -11.55 2.15 19.15
N ASN A 43 -11.38 1.10 18.34
CA ASN A 43 -10.09 0.48 18.09
C ASN A 43 -9.22 1.28 17.12
N ILE A 44 -9.73 2.35 16.48
CA ILE A 44 -9.01 3.15 15.51
C ILE A 44 -8.54 4.46 16.14
N LEU A 45 -7.23 4.63 16.22
CA LEU A 45 -6.56 5.83 16.74
C LEU A 45 -5.97 6.64 15.59
N LYS A 46 -6.23 7.94 15.56
CA LYS A 46 -5.86 8.83 14.46
C LYS A 46 -4.60 9.62 14.80
N ILE A 47 -3.58 9.54 13.94
CA ILE A 47 -2.35 10.33 14.01
C ILE A 47 -2.38 11.35 12.89
N TYR A 48 -2.81 12.57 13.19
CA TYR A 48 -2.83 13.66 12.23
C TYR A 48 -1.45 14.30 12.10
N PHE A 49 -1.04 14.62 10.88
CA PHE A 49 0.20 15.35 10.59
C PHE A 49 0.01 16.30 9.41
N ASP A 50 0.79 17.36 9.39
CA ASP A 50 0.90 18.35 8.32
C ASP A 50 2.30 18.35 7.69
N ASP A 51 3.32 18.01 8.51
CA ASP A 51 4.70 17.83 8.08
C ASP A 51 5.33 16.58 8.69
N TYR A 52 6.47 16.16 8.14
CA TYR A 52 7.13 14.93 8.54
C TYR A 52 7.87 15.03 9.88
N ASN A 53 8.30 16.24 10.31
CA ASN A 53 8.91 16.44 11.63
C ASN A 53 7.88 16.20 12.73
N LYS A 54 6.67 16.72 12.54
CA LYS A 54 5.56 16.47 13.48
C LYS A 54 5.14 15.00 13.47
N LEU A 55 5.14 14.35 12.31
CA LEU A 55 4.88 12.91 12.23
C LEU A 55 5.94 12.14 13.03
N ASN A 56 7.22 12.40 12.79
CA ASN A 56 8.34 11.77 13.50
C ASN A 56 8.19 11.88 15.03
N LYS A 57 7.91 13.10 15.54
CA LYS A 57 7.68 13.32 16.98
C LYS A 57 6.50 12.51 17.54
N LYS A 58 5.44 12.30 16.73
CA LYS A 58 4.27 11.50 17.14
C LYS A 58 4.55 10.00 17.10
N LEU A 59 5.30 9.52 16.11
CA LEU A 59 5.67 8.11 16.01
C LEU A 59 6.54 7.66 17.20
N LYS A 60 7.45 8.50 17.66
CA LYS A 60 8.28 8.23 18.85
C LYS A 60 7.48 8.02 20.15
N LYS A 61 6.21 8.46 20.18
CA LYS A 61 5.33 8.37 21.38
C LYS A 61 4.43 7.13 21.38
N ILE A 62 4.45 6.31 20.34
CA ILE A 62 3.61 5.12 20.24
C ILE A 62 4.43 3.84 20.19
N LYS A 63 3.83 2.74 20.61
CA LYS A 63 4.38 1.39 20.48
C LYS A 63 3.40 0.55 19.66
N VAL A 64 3.91 -0.10 18.62
CA VAL A 64 3.11 -0.93 17.71
C VAL A 64 3.88 -2.21 17.37
N ASP A 65 3.17 -3.32 17.21
CA ASP A 65 3.76 -4.60 16.89
C ASP A 65 4.06 -4.71 15.38
N ILE A 66 3.23 -4.06 14.56
CA ILE A 66 3.20 -4.25 13.12
C ILE A 66 3.01 -2.90 12.43
N VAL A 67 3.75 -2.68 11.36
CA VAL A 67 3.52 -1.59 10.41
C VAL A 67 3.02 -2.17 9.09
N ILE A 68 1.92 -1.61 8.56
CA ILE A 68 1.40 -1.90 7.23
C ILE A 68 1.46 -0.61 6.40
N HIS A 69 2.37 -0.57 5.42
CA HIS A 69 2.64 0.61 4.63
C HIS A 69 1.94 0.56 3.27
N CYS A 70 0.71 1.11 3.22
CA CYS A 70 -0.10 1.23 1.99
C CYS A 70 -0.07 2.63 1.38
N ALA A 71 0.50 3.62 2.07
CA ALA A 71 0.53 4.99 1.59
C ALA A 71 1.35 5.10 0.31
N THR A 72 0.74 5.71 -0.71
CA THR A 72 1.37 5.93 -2.01
C THR A 72 0.68 7.07 -2.75
N HIS A 73 1.38 7.68 -3.69
CA HIS A 73 0.81 8.57 -4.68
C HIS A 73 1.03 7.97 -6.07
N TYR A 74 -0.06 7.56 -6.71
CA TYR A 74 -0.04 7.01 -8.05
C TYR A 74 -0.44 8.06 -9.09
N ILE A 75 0.33 8.13 -10.16
CA ILE A 75 0.00 8.92 -11.35
C ILE A 75 0.48 8.16 -12.60
N LYS A 76 -0.38 8.09 -13.63
CA LYS A 76 -0.06 7.34 -14.86
C LYS A 76 0.97 8.08 -15.71
N LYS A 77 0.73 9.37 -15.97
CA LYS A 77 1.63 10.28 -16.68
C LYS A 77 1.89 11.48 -15.78
N HIS A 78 3.12 11.69 -15.36
CA HIS A 78 3.51 12.78 -14.49
C HIS A 78 3.84 14.05 -15.26
N LYS A 79 3.70 15.20 -14.58
CA LYS A 79 4.22 16.50 -14.97
C LYS A 79 5.25 16.95 -13.94
N TYR A 80 5.98 18.03 -14.22
CA TYR A 80 6.99 18.58 -13.31
C TYR A 80 6.43 18.81 -11.88
N ASP A 81 5.24 19.40 -11.74
CA ASP A 81 4.61 19.69 -10.45
C ASP A 81 4.24 18.43 -9.63
N ASP A 82 4.23 17.26 -10.26
CA ASP A 82 3.96 16.00 -9.58
C ASP A 82 5.19 15.39 -8.92
N LEU A 83 6.41 15.80 -9.30
CA LEU A 83 7.66 15.21 -8.83
C LEU A 83 7.77 15.29 -7.30
N LYS A 84 7.50 16.47 -6.72
CA LYS A 84 7.53 16.67 -5.27
C LYS A 84 6.51 15.79 -4.54
N LYS A 85 5.32 15.61 -5.10
CA LYS A 85 4.26 14.75 -4.52
C LYS A 85 4.65 13.29 -4.60
N LEU A 86 5.21 12.84 -5.74
CA LEU A 86 5.70 11.48 -5.93
C LEU A 86 6.83 11.15 -4.95
N SER A 87 7.85 12.00 -4.86
CA SER A 87 8.99 11.81 -3.94
C SER A 87 8.52 11.78 -2.48
N ASN A 88 7.73 12.76 -2.07
CA ASN A 88 7.25 12.88 -0.70
C ASN A 88 6.39 11.69 -0.26
N ALA A 89 5.49 11.21 -1.12
CA ALA A 89 4.55 10.15 -0.76
C ALA A 89 5.14 8.75 -0.90
N ASN A 90 6.03 8.53 -1.89
CA ASN A 90 6.51 7.19 -2.20
C ASN A 90 7.90 6.88 -1.63
N ILE A 91 8.66 7.92 -1.20
CA ILE A 91 9.99 7.75 -0.60
C ILE A 91 10.03 8.35 0.81
N LEU A 92 9.93 9.69 0.93
CA LEU A 92 10.20 10.37 2.18
C LEU A 92 9.26 9.93 3.31
N PHE A 93 7.98 9.77 3.03
CA PHE A 93 7.03 9.30 4.03
C PHE A 93 7.37 7.89 4.55
N GLY A 94 7.72 6.97 3.65
CA GLY A 94 8.17 5.63 4.03
C GLY A 94 9.44 5.66 4.86
N ASN A 95 10.43 6.49 4.51
CA ASN A 95 11.67 6.66 5.26
C ASN A 95 11.40 7.13 6.70
N VAL A 96 10.50 8.11 6.89
CA VAL A 96 10.13 8.56 8.24
C VAL A 96 9.52 7.43 9.08
N ILE A 97 8.78 6.50 8.46
CA ILE A 97 8.25 5.33 9.17
C ILE A 97 9.39 4.36 9.51
N LEU A 98 10.27 4.06 8.54
CA LEU A 98 11.39 3.11 8.71
C LEU A 98 12.34 3.54 9.83
N GLU A 99 12.70 4.82 9.90
CA GLU A 99 13.54 5.41 10.96
C GLU A 99 12.97 5.27 12.39
N ASN A 100 11.67 5.03 12.50
CA ASN A 100 11.01 4.91 13.80
C ASN A 100 10.67 3.46 14.19
N LEU A 101 11.01 2.46 13.38
CA LEU A 101 10.59 1.08 13.62
C LEU A 101 11.06 0.54 14.98
N GLU A 102 12.32 0.75 15.32
CA GLU A 102 12.91 0.29 16.59
C GLU A 102 12.30 1.02 17.79
N ILE A 103 12.18 2.35 17.70
CA ILE A 103 11.58 3.17 18.75
C ILE A 103 10.11 2.75 18.98
N MET A 104 9.39 2.39 17.94
CA MET A 104 8.01 1.90 18.02
C MET A 104 7.91 0.42 18.49
N ASN A 105 9.02 -0.31 18.65
CA ASN A 105 9.09 -1.75 18.98
C ASN A 105 8.42 -2.65 17.92
N VAL A 106 8.57 -2.29 16.64
CA VAL A 106 7.97 -3.02 15.54
C VAL A 106 8.62 -4.40 15.35
N LYS A 107 7.80 -5.43 15.16
CA LYS A 107 8.24 -6.80 14.88
C LYS A 107 8.05 -7.22 13.43
N LYS A 108 7.06 -6.62 12.74
CA LYS A 108 6.76 -6.91 11.33
C LYS A 108 6.52 -5.61 10.57
N PHE A 109 7.15 -5.48 9.41
CA PHE A 109 6.89 -4.41 8.44
C PHE A 109 6.37 -5.01 7.15
N ILE A 110 5.18 -4.61 6.71
CA ILE A 110 4.55 -5.08 5.47
C ILE A 110 4.45 -3.90 4.51
N ASN A 111 5.18 -3.97 3.40
CA ASN A 111 5.14 -2.98 2.33
C ASN A 111 4.27 -3.45 1.16
N PHE A 112 3.60 -2.53 0.51
CA PHE A 112 2.93 -2.75 -0.76
C PHE A 112 3.70 -2.09 -1.89
N SER A 113 4.23 -2.91 -2.80
CA SER A 113 4.88 -2.51 -4.03
C SER A 113 4.00 -2.88 -5.24
N THR A 114 4.57 -2.99 -6.42
CA THR A 114 3.82 -3.27 -7.65
C THR A 114 4.61 -4.18 -8.60
N VAL A 115 3.93 -5.02 -9.34
CA VAL A 115 4.54 -5.80 -10.43
C VAL A 115 5.02 -4.91 -11.60
N TRP A 116 4.62 -3.65 -11.65
CA TRP A 116 5.03 -2.70 -12.69
C TRP A 116 6.50 -2.24 -12.59
N THR A 117 7.21 -2.66 -11.54
CA THR A 117 8.68 -2.53 -11.47
C THR A 117 9.38 -3.46 -12.46
N ASN A 118 8.68 -4.51 -12.91
CA ASN A 118 9.11 -5.47 -13.92
C ASN A 118 7.99 -5.64 -14.95
N TYR A 119 7.66 -4.55 -15.65
CA TYR A 119 6.56 -4.52 -16.61
C TYR A 119 6.78 -5.56 -17.72
N ASN A 120 5.72 -6.27 -18.10
CA ASN A 120 5.77 -7.42 -19.03
C ASN A 120 6.72 -8.55 -18.59
N GLY A 121 7.01 -8.68 -17.28
CA GLY A 121 7.90 -9.69 -16.73
C GLY A 121 9.39 -9.41 -16.96
N ILE A 122 9.75 -8.29 -17.56
CA ILE A 122 11.14 -7.91 -17.86
C ILE A 122 11.69 -7.14 -16.67
N LYS A 123 12.76 -7.66 -16.06
CA LYS A 123 13.42 -7.04 -14.91
C LYS A 123 13.92 -5.63 -15.26
N GLY A 124 13.53 -4.65 -14.40
CA GLY A 124 13.94 -3.26 -14.58
C GLY A 124 13.21 -2.52 -15.70
N ASN A 125 12.22 -3.13 -16.35
CA ASN A 125 11.35 -2.46 -17.29
C ASN A 125 10.21 -1.77 -16.54
N PHE A 126 10.37 -0.48 -16.28
CA PHE A 126 9.41 0.29 -15.48
C PHE A 126 8.25 0.81 -16.33
N PHE A 127 7.02 0.57 -15.90
CA PHE A 127 5.84 1.05 -16.61
C PHE A 127 5.72 2.58 -16.64
N ASN A 128 6.12 3.25 -15.56
CA ASN A 128 6.06 4.71 -15.42
C ASN A 128 6.94 5.17 -14.24
N LEU A 129 7.07 6.48 -14.06
CA LEU A 129 7.89 7.05 -12.98
C LEU A 129 7.43 6.59 -11.58
N TYR A 130 6.14 6.37 -11.36
CA TYR A 130 5.65 5.81 -10.10
C TYR A 130 6.28 4.45 -9.80
N SER A 131 6.40 3.56 -10.79
CA SER A 131 7.02 2.24 -10.60
C SER A 131 8.53 2.34 -10.29
N VAL A 132 9.23 3.34 -10.85
CA VAL A 132 10.61 3.66 -10.46
C VAL A 132 10.70 4.05 -8.98
N TYR A 133 9.80 4.92 -8.50
CA TYR A 133 9.77 5.28 -7.07
C TYR A 133 9.48 4.08 -6.18
N LYS A 134 8.61 3.15 -6.61
CA LYS A 134 8.32 1.93 -5.86
C LYS A 134 9.55 1.02 -5.77
N GLU A 135 10.32 0.88 -6.85
CA GLU A 135 11.57 0.11 -6.82
C GLU A 135 12.64 0.78 -5.96
N ASN A 136 12.78 2.09 -6.04
CA ASN A 136 13.69 2.82 -5.15
C ASN A 136 13.34 2.61 -3.67
N PHE A 137 12.04 2.57 -3.32
CA PHE A 137 11.63 2.25 -1.96
C PHE A 137 11.87 0.78 -1.59
N ASN A 138 11.74 -0.17 -2.53
CA ASN A 138 12.14 -1.57 -2.32
C ASN A 138 13.63 -1.68 -1.98
N ASN A 139 14.51 -0.91 -2.64
CA ASN A 139 15.94 -0.89 -2.35
C ASN A 139 16.22 -0.31 -0.95
N ILE A 140 15.52 0.75 -0.55
CA ILE A 140 15.61 1.30 0.81
C ILE A 140 15.14 0.26 1.83
N LEU A 141 14.03 -0.42 1.57
CA LEU A 141 13.50 -1.47 2.43
C LEU A 141 14.51 -2.63 2.61
N ASN A 142 15.17 -3.04 1.51
CA ASN A 142 16.22 -4.06 1.55
C ASN A 142 17.42 -3.62 2.39
N PHE A 143 17.79 -2.33 2.37
CA PHE A 143 18.82 -1.78 3.26
C PHE A 143 18.40 -1.98 4.72
N TYR A 144 17.22 -1.48 5.12
CA TYR A 144 16.74 -1.60 6.50
C TYR A 144 16.60 -3.07 6.94
N SER A 145 16.18 -3.98 6.07
CA SER A 145 16.03 -5.40 6.40
C SER A 145 17.34 -6.09 6.78
N LYS A 146 18.47 -5.62 6.26
CA LYS A 146 19.81 -6.15 6.58
C LYS A 146 20.30 -5.70 7.95
N PHE A 147 19.93 -4.50 8.38
CA PHE A 147 20.40 -3.91 9.63
C PHE A 147 19.45 -4.15 10.81
N SER A 148 18.16 -4.30 10.57
CA SER A 148 17.14 -4.49 11.62
C SER A 148 16.91 -5.97 11.92
N LYS A 149 17.81 -6.61 12.67
CA LYS A 149 17.81 -8.06 12.96
C LYS A 149 16.51 -8.59 13.59
N ASN A 150 15.79 -7.75 14.32
CA ASN A 150 14.60 -8.14 15.09
C ASN A 150 13.28 -7.87 14.36
N ILE A 151 13.31 -7.29 13.16
CA ILE A 151 12.14 -6.92 12.40
C ILE A 151 12.00 -7.81 11.16
N LYS A 152 10.84 -8.41 10.98
CA LYS A 152 10.50 -9.23 9.81
C LYS A 152 9.90 -8.34 8.73
N PHE A 153 10.57 -8.24 7.58
CA PHE A 153 10.12 -7.43 6.45
C PHE A 153 9.41 -8.29 5.40
N TYR A 154 8.27 -7.79 4.92
CA TYR A 154 7.49 -8.40 3.86
C TYR A 154 7.23 -7.36 2.78
N ASN A 155 7.59 -7.66 1.53
CA ASN A 155 7.34 -6.78 0.40
C ASN A 155 6.35 -7.45 -0.57
N LEU A 156 5.16 -6.88 -0.70
CA LEU A 156 4.08 -7.44 -1.51
C LEU A 156 3.98 -6.68 -2.84
N ASN A 157 4.51 -7.28 -3.91
CA ASN A 157 4.39 -6.78 -5.27
C ASN A 157 3.04 -7.19 -5.83
N ILE A 158 2.10 -6.26 -5.89
CA ILE A 158 0.71 -6.54 -6.28
C ILE A 158 0.46 -6.25 -7.75
N SER A 159 -0.36 -7.09 -8.38
CA SER A 159 -0.90 -6.87 -9.73
C SER A 159 -2.06 -5.85 -9.71
N ASP A 160 -2.78 -5.71 -10.81
CA ASP A 160 -3.92 -4.80 -10.89
C ASP A 160 -5.05 -5.24 -9.95
N THR A 161 -5.42 -4.34 -9.06
CA THR A 161 -6.38 -4.64 -7.98
C THR A 161 -7.77 -4.14 -8.31
N PHE A 162 -8.78 -4.92 -7.90
CA PHE A 162 -10.20 -4.57 -7.99
C PHE A 162 -10.98 -5.08 -6.77
N GLY A 163 -12.22 -4.64 -6.60
CA GLY A 163 -13.10 -5.17 -5.55
C GLY A 163 -14.28 -4.26 -5.22
N LYS A 164 -14.97 -4.63 -4.14
CA LYS A 164 -16.10 -3.86 -3.62
C LYS A 164 -15.62 -2.47 -3.17
N PHE A 165 -16.42 -1.44 -3.44
CA PHE A 165 -16.13 -0.04 -3.12
C PHE A 165 -14.92 0.58 -3.85
N ASP A 166 -14.38 -0.06 -4.89
CA ASP A 166 -13.34 0.54 -5.71
C ASP A 166 -13.92 1.66 -6.58
N GLN A 167 -13.55 2.90 -6.27
CA GLN A 167 -13.99 4.09 -7.02
C GLN A 167 -12.93 4.60 -8.00
N ARG A 168 -11.79 3.90 -8.11
CA ARG A 168 -10.70 4.32 -9.00
C ARG A 168 -11.12 4.15 -10.46
N LYS A 169 -10.65 5.04 -11.32
CA LYS A 169 -10.85 4.97 -12.79
C LYS A 169 -9.96 3.87 -13.39
N LYS A 170 -10.22 2.62 -13.03
CA LYS A 170 -9.58 1.42 -13.59
C LYS A 170 -10.52 0.70 -14.54
N ILE A 171 -9.95 -0.13 -15.43
CA ILE A 171 -10.70 -0.77 -16.52
C ILE A 171 -11.98 -1.48 -16.04
N ILE A 172 -11.91 -2.26 -14.97
CA ILE A 172 -13.09 -2.96 -14.42
C ILE A 172 -14.22 -1.99 -14.03
N ASN A 173 -13.87 -0.86 -13.41
CA ASN A 173 -14.86 0.13 -13.01
C ASN A 173 -15.40 0.91 -14.21
N ILE A 174 -14.56 1.19 -15.20
CA ILE A 174 -14.99 1.82 -16.48
C ILE A 174 -15.98 0.90 -17.19
N LEU A 175 -15.64 -0.39 -17.35
CA LEU A 175 -16.51 -1.38 -17.96
C LEU A 175 -17.86 -1.48 -17.23
N LYS A 176 -17.85 -1.56 -15.89
CA LYS A 176 -19.08 -1.60 -15.08
C LYS A 176 -19.94 -0.35 -15.24
N ILE A 177 -19.34 0.83 -15.28
CA ILE A 177 -20.06 2.10 -15.43
C ILE A 177 -20.65 2.20 -16.84
N ASN A 178 -19.86 1.88 -17.88
CA ASN A 178 -20.32 1.95 -19.26
C ASN A 178 -21.43 0.92 -19.53
N TYR A 179 -21.28 -0.31 -19.03
CA TYR A 179 -22.34 -1.31 -19.12
C TYR A 179 -23.65 -0.83 -18.52
N LYS A 180 -23.64 -0.26 -17.30
CA LYS A 180 -24.83 0.28 -16.65
C LYS A 180 -25.49 1.45 -17.40
N LYS A 181 -24.70 2.18 -18.20
CA LYS A 181 -25.15 3.33 -19.00
C LYS A 181 -25.46 2.96 -20.46
N ASN A 182 -25.36 1.70 -20.83
CA ASN A 182 -25.44 1.22 -22.21
C ASN A 182 -24.44 1.94 -23.15
N LEU A 183 -23.24 2.28 -22.66
CA LEU A 183 -22.20 2.92 -23.43
C LEU A 183 -21.16 1.90 -23.92
N LEU A 184 -20.70 2.06 -25.15
CA LEU A 184 -19.59 1.29 -25.69
C LEU A 184 -18.29 1.65 -24.96
N THR A 185 -17.44 0.63 -24.75
CA THR A 185 -16.09 0.82 -24.22
C THR A 185 -15.07 0.44 -25.28
N THR A 186 -14.30 1.41 -25.75
CA THR A 186 -13.20 1.15 -26.67
C THR A 186 -11.99 0.62 -25.91
N ILE A 187 -11.51 -0.57 -26.29
CA ILE A 187 -10.26 -1.15 -25.80
C ILE A 187 -9.21 -0.94 -26.86
N ILE A 188 -8.11 -0.24 -26.53
CA ILE A 188 -7.09 0.20 -27.48
C ILE A 188 -6.24 -0.98 -28.02
N SER A 189 -6.18 -2.10 -27.30
CA SER A 189 -5.38 -3.26 -27.67
C SER A 189 -6.22 -4.53 -27.69
N LYS A 190 -6.10 -5.29 -28.79
CA LYS A 190 -6.70 -6.64 -28.92
C LYS A 190 -6.02 -7.68 -28.00
N ASN A 191 -4.77 -7.42 -27.61
CA ASN A 191 -3.93 -8.32 -26.81
C ASN A 191 -3.70 -7.75 -25.40
N LEU A 192 -4.73 -7.25 -24.76
CA LEU A 192 -4.64 -6.74 -23.39
C LEU A 192 -4.79 -7.90 -22.40
N TYR A 193 -3.69 -8.31 -21.80
CA TYR A 193 -3.71 -9.28 -20.70
C TYR A 193 -3.67 -8.54 -19.36
N LEU A 194 -4.67 -8.79 -18.54
CA LEU A 194 -4.80 -8.19 -17.21
C LEU A 194 -4.70 -9.28 -16.14
N ASN A 195 -3.78 -9.14 -15.22
CA ASN A 195 -3.77 -9.94 -14.01
C ASN A 195 -4.53 -9.18 -12.92
N LEU A 196 -5.77 -9.61 -12.66
CA LEU A 196 -6.70 -8.94 -11.76
C LEU A 196 -6.72 -9.62 -10.40
N LEU A 197 -6.28 -8.89 -9.36
CA LEU A 197 -6.23 -9.36 -7.99
C LEU A 197 -7.38 -8.78 -7.16
N ASN A 198 -8.21 -9.63 -6.56
CA ASN A 198 -9.30 -9.16 -5.73
C ASN A 198 -8.75 -8.60 -4.40
N ILE A 199 -9.39 -7.57 -3.87
CA ILE A 199 -9.04 -6.98 -2.57
C ILE A 199 -9.14 -7.97 -1.41
N SER A 200 -10.01 -8.97 -1.50
CA SER A 200 -10.11 -10.05 -0.52
C SER A 200 -8.84 -10.90 -0.44
N ASP A 201 -8.18 -11.14 -1.59
CA ASP A 201 -6.95 -11.94 -1.63
C ASP A 201 -5.79 -11.18 -0.97
N ILE A 202 -5.75 -9.86 -1.14
CA ILE A 202 -4.79 -8.99 -0.44
C ILE A 202 -5.02 -9.03 1.07
N THR A 203 -6.27 -8.91 1.52
CA THR A 203 -6.58 -8.98 2.96
C THR A 203 -6.25 -10.35 3.54
N ASN A 204 -6.49 -11.42 2.80
CA ASN A 204 -6.11 -12.79 3.20
C ASN A 204 -4.59 -12.96 3.29
N ALA A 205 -3.82 -12.46 2.31
CA ALA A 205 -2.36 -12.50 2.34
C ALA A 205 -1.80 -11.77 3.58
N VAL A 206 -2.32 -10.60 3.89
CA VAL A 206 -1.94 -9.87 5.10
C VAL A 206 -2.28 -10.68 6.35
N ASN A 207 -3.48 -11.27 6.44
CA ASN A 207 -3.88 -12.08 7.59
C ASN A 207 -2.96 -13.32 7.78
N LEU A 208 -2.50 -13.97 6.70
CA LEU A 208 -1.52 -15.06 6.78
C LEU A 208 -0.18 -14.59 7.36
N ILE A 209 0.31 -13.42 6.94
CA ILE A 209 1.52 -12.80 7.51
C ILE A 209 1.33 -12.48 9.00
N LEU A 210 0.18 -11.93 9.38
CA LEU A 210 -0.12 -11.61 10.78
C LEU A 210 -0.13 -12.84 11.66
N LYS A 211 -0.69 -13.95 11.19
CA LYS A 211 -0.71 -15.26 11.87
C LYS A 211 0.68 -15.93 11.95
N GLY A 212 1.68 -15.45 11.20
CA GLY A 212 3.01 -16.03 11.20
C GLY A 212 3.20 -17.20 10.23
N ASN A 213 2.24 -17.45 9.35
CA ASN A 213 2.23 -18.58 8.41
C ASN A 213 3.07 -18.33 7.14
N VAL A 214 3.74 -17.17 7.06
CA VAL A 214 4.54 -16.77 5.88
C VAL A 214 5.92 -16.33 6.36
N ARG A 215 6.97 -16.74 5.67
CA ARG A 215 8.34 -16.29 5.94
C ARG A 215 8.54 -14.84 5.49
N PRO A 216 9.45 -14.07 6.14
CA PRO A 216 9.81 -12.74 5.67
C PRO A 216 10.48 -12.81 4.30
N ASP A 217 9.90 -12.17 3.28
CA ASP A 217 10.46 -12.11 1.92
C ASP A 217 9.67 -11.11 1.03
N SER A 218 10.08 -11.01 -0.23
CA SER A 218 9.37 -10.30 -1.28
C SER A 218 8.49 -11.28 -2.07
N TYR A 219 7.19 -11.00 -2.14
CA TYR A 219 6.19 -11.86 -2.79
C TYR A 219 5.52 -11.13 -3.94
N ILE A 220 5.17 -11.88 -4.99
CA ILE A 220 4.29 -11.41 -6.05
C ILE A 220 2.89 -11.93 -5.75
N LEU A 221 1.95 -11.01 -5.53
CA LEU A 221 0.54 -11.32 -5.40
C LEU A 221 -0.15 -11.11 -6.75
N LYS A 222 -0.51 -12.19 -7.38
CA LYS A 222 -1.19 -12.22 -8.69
C LYS A 222 -2.22 -13.35 -8.73
N ASN A 223 -3.18 -13.22 -9.64
CA ASN A 223 -4.09 -14.33 -9.95
C ASN A 223 -3.35 -15.38 -10.79
N ASN A 224 -3.75 -16.65 -10.67
CA ASN A 224 -3.21 -17.73 -11.50
C ASN A 224 -3.63 -17.62 -12.98
N LYS A 225 -4.70 -16.88 -13.26
CA LYS A 225 -5.20 -16.63 -14.62
C LYS A 225 -5.03 -15.15 -14.98
N ASN A 226 -4.66 -14.91 -16.23
CA ASN A 226 -4.77 -13.59 -16.86
C ASN A 226 -6.12 -13.50 -17.59
N PHE A 227 -6.67 -12.32 -17.67
CA PHE A 227 -7.93 -12.00 -18.34
C PHE A 227 -7.71 -11.05 -19.49
#